data_8659a9d137866e1b72ff552994bac286
#
_entry.id   8659a9d137866e1b72ff552994bac286
#
_cell.length_a   1.000
_cell.length_b   1.000
_cell.length_c   1.000
_cell.angle_alpha   90.00
_cell.angle_beta   90.00
_cell.angle_gamma   90.00
#
_symmetry.space_group_name_H-M   'P 1'
#
loop_
_entity.id
_entity.type
_entity.pdbx_description
1 polymer ?
#
loop_
_entity_poly.entity_id
_entity_poly.type
_entity_poly.pdbx_seq_one_letter_code
_entity_poly.pdbx_strand_id
1 'polypeptide(L)'
;VKCRINSSTYRPVISAQLPFRYAVYFCPAPDSNWGLAGAQWLGRCAITGKKDTQPQFSDIDSELFHSITSDPRRYGWHATLKAPFKLVPEHEVGDLLLKMHQLAKSLKPFDLPKLEVSTTGGFLSLRPREVSTPLHAAAAMFVRDLQSFALPLNDAELARRRKAKLTLEQ
;
A
#
# COMPACT_ATOMS: atom_id res chain seq x y z
N VAL A 1 13.03 0.76 11.43
CA VAL A 1 11.77 -0.01 11.40
C VAL A 1 12.08 -1.38 10.83
N LYS A 2 12.02 -2.45 11.65
CA LYS A 2 12.20 -3.82 11.16
C LYS A 2 10.94 -4.24 10.41
N CYS A 3 11.05 -4.43 9.11
CA CYS A 3 9.98 -4.93 8.26
C CYS A 3 9.85 -6.46 8.45
N ARG A 4 8.75 -6.93 9.05
CA ARG A 4 8.36 -8.35 9.06
C ARG A 4 7.06 -8.48 8.27
N ILE A 5 7.03 -9.40 7.30
CA ILE A 5 5.81 -9.75 6.59
C ILE A 5 5.16 -10.90 7.33
N ASN A 6 3.96 -10.67 7.86
CA ASN A 6 3.18 -11.71 8.53
C ASN A 6 2.15 -12.28 7.55
N SER A 7 2.23 -13.58 7.28
CA SER A 7 1.42 -14.29 6.27
C SER A 7 0.13 -14.90 6.82
N SER A 8 -0.26 -14.60 8.08
CA SER A 8 -1.14 -15.52 8.83
C SER A 8 -2.65 -15.24 8.78
N THR A 9 -3.16 -14.13 8.22
CA THR A 9 -4.61 -13.83 8.37
C THR A 9 -5.24 -13.07 7.19
N TYR A 10 -5.02 -13.49 5.95
CA TYR A 10 -5.80 -12.94 4.85
C TYR A 10 -6.93 -13.90 4.44
N ARG A 11 -8.19 -13.53 4.70
CA ARG A 11 -9.37 -14.11 4.06
C ARG A 11 -9.87 -13.14 2.99
N PRO A 12 -9.80 -13.48 1.70
CA PRO A 12 -10.43 -12.67 0.66
C PRO A 12 -11.95 -12.77 0.78
N VAL A 13 -12.64 -11.64 0.89
CA VAL A 13 -14.09 -11.57 0.68
C VAL A 13 -14.31 -11.59 -0.83
N ILE A 14 -14.71 -12.74 -1.36
CA ILE A 14 -15.06 -12.90 -2.79
C ILE A 14 -16.51 -12.48 -2.96
N SER A 15 -16.76 -11.29 -3.48
CA SER A 15 -18.02 -10.86 -4.05
C SER A 15 -17.88 -10.90 -5.57
N ALA A 16 -18.63 -11.78 -6.20
CA ALA A 16 -18.65 -11.94 -7.66
C ALA A 16 -19.32 -10.73 -8.31
N GLN A 17 -18.59 -9.94 -9.15
CA GLN A 17 -19.16 -9.18 -10.28
C GLN A 17 -18.42 -7.91 -10.74
N LEU A 18 -17.17 -7.65 -10.30
CA LEU A 18 -16.35 -6.60 -10.92
C LEU A 18 -14.99 -7.19 -11.31
N PRO A 19 -14.36 -6.72 -12.39
CA PRO A 19 -12.99 -7.14 -12.70
C PRO A 19 -12.08 -6.71 -11.55
N PHE A 20 -11.80 -7.66 -10.66
CA PHE A 20 -10.97 -7.41 -9.49
C PHE A 20 -9.61 -6.89 -9.93
N ARG A 21 -9.16 -5.83 -9.27
CA ARG A 21 -7.79 -5.36 -9.35
C ARG A 21 -7.08 -5.71 -8.06
N TYR A 22 -5.88 -6.18 -8.18
CA TYR A 22 -4.99 -6.49 -7.07
C TYR A 22 -3.91 -5.43 -6.98
N ALA A 23 -3.58 -5.02 -5.78
CA ALA A 23 -2.42 -4.18 -5.50
C ALA A 23 -1.59 -4.84 -4.41
N VAL A 24 -0.29 -4.61 -4.44
CA VAL A 24 0.60 -5.14 -3.40
C VAL A 24 1.05 -4.01 -2.51
N TYR A 25 0.75 -4.15 -1.23
CA TYR A 25 1.06 -3.18 -0.21
C TYR A 25 2.01 -3.75 0.84
N PHE A 26 2.95 -2.94 1.26
CA PHE A 26 3.59 -3.12 2.55
C PHE A 26 2.69 -2.47 3.61
N CYS A 27 2.30 -3.22 4.63
CA CYS A 27 1.60 -2.70 5.78
C CYS A 27 2.41 -3.04 7.04
N PRO A 28 2.57 -2.10 7.99
CA PRO A 28 3.10 -2.43 9.30
C PRO A 28 2.22 -3.49 9.98
N ALA A 29 2.82 -4.35 10.80
CA ALA A 29 2.05 -5.30 11.60
C ALA A 29 1.02 -4.54 12.46
N PRO A 30 -0.24 -5.01 12.54
CA PRO A 30 -1.32 -4.27 13.19
C PRO A 30 -1.10 -4.03 14.68
N ASP A 31 -0.32 -4.88 15.33
CA ASP A 31 0.10 -4.81 16.73
C ASP A 31 1.42 -4.05 16.97
N SER A 32 2.08 -3.61 15.91
CA SER A 32 3.28 -2.76 16.03
C SER A 32 2.91 -1.33 16.34
N ASN A 33 3.85 -0.58 16.96
CA ASN A 33 3.65 0.86 17.24
C ASN A 33 3.29 1.66 15.97
N TRP A 34 3.86 1.31 14.83
CA TRP A 34 3.54 1.93 13.54
C TRP A 34 2.15 1.55 13.02
N GLY A 35 1.76 0.29 13.18
CA GLY A 35 0.43 -0.20 12.81
C GLY A 35 -0.66 0.47 13.64
N LEU A 36 -0.46 0.52 14.96
CA LEU A 36 -1.38 1.16 15.90
C LEU A 36 -1.49 2.66 15.63
N ALA A 37 -0.37 3.37 15.51
CA ALA A 37 -0.37 4.80 15.20
C ALA A 37 -1.08 5.12 13.88
N GLY A 38 -0.83 4.33 12.83
CA GLY A 38 -1.49 4.50 11.53
C GLY A 38 -2.99 4.20 11.59
N ALA A 39 -3.42 3.15 12.32
CA ALA A 39 -4.81 2.81 12.51
C ALA A 39 -5.56 3.90 13.29
N GLN A 40 -4.94 4.41 14.36
CA GLN A 40 -5.49 5.50 15.16
C GLN A 40 -5.59 6.80 14.34
N TRP A 41 -4.53 7.18 13.60
CA TRP A 41 -4.56 8.36 12.72
C TRP A 41 -5.71 8.29 11.71
N LEU A 42 -5.91 7.13 11.10
CA LEU A 42 -6.97 6.93 10.11
C LEU A 42 -8.35 6.64 10.73
N GLY A 43 -8.43 6.34 12.03
CA GLY A 43 -9.68 5.94 12.71
C GLY A 43 -10.13 4.52 12.35
N ARG A 44 -9.26 3.70 11.76
CA ARG A 44 -9.58 2.31 11.38
C ARG A 44 -8.32 1.51 11.05
N CYS A 45 -8.27 0.29 11.54
CA CYS A 45 -7.30 -0.70 11.07
C CYS A 45 -7.81 -1.37 9.78
N ALA A 46 -7.10 -1.22 8.67
CA ALA A 46 -7.51 -1.81 7.39
C ALA A 46 -7.42 -3.35 7.38
N ILE A 47 -6.53 -3.94 8.18
CA ILE A 47 -6.30 -5.39 8.25
C ILE A 47 -7.44 -6.07 9.01
N THR A 48 -7.81 -5.53 10.18
CA THR A 48 -8.84 -6.13 11.04
C THR A 48 -10.23 -5.56 10.81
N GLY A 49 -10.34 -4.42 10.13
CA GLY A 49 -11.59 -3.66 9.96
C GLY A 49 -12.05 -2.92 11.23
N LYS A 50 -11.36 -3.09 12.36
CA LYS A 50 -11.73 -2.48 13.63
C LYS A 50 -11.63 -0.96 13.53
N LYS A 51 -12.71 -0.27 13.97
CA LYS A 51 -12.70 1.18 14.14
C LYS A 51 -11.84 1.56 15.33
N ASP A 52 -11.20 2.72 15.23
CA ASP A 52 -10.37 3.30 16.27
C ASP A 52 -10.75 4.77 16.46
N THR A 53 -10.50 5.32 17.65
CA THR A 53 -10.73 6.73 17.94
C THR A 53 -9.58 7.55 17.37
N GLN A 54 -9.89 8.52 16.51
CA GLN A 54 -8.88 9.43 15.98
C GLN A 54 -8.38 10.40 17.05
N PRO A 55 -7.13 10.85 16.93
CA PRO A 55 -6.60 11.87 17.83
C PRO A 55 -7.38 13.19 17.67
N GLN A 56 -7.51 13.91 18.79
CA GLN A 56 -8.09 15.25 18.82
C GLN A 56 -6.98 16.29 18.83
N PHE A 57 -7.17 17.37 18.08
CA PHE A 57 -6.26 18.50 18.00
C PHE A 57 -7.00 19.78 18.40
N SER A 58 -6.31 20.70 19.06
CA SER A 58 -6.89 21.97 19.51
C SER A 58 -7.26 22.91 18.36
N ASP A 59 -6.56 22.78 17.24
CA ASP A 59 -6.59 23.67 16.08
C ASP A 59 -7.20 23.03 14.81
N ILE A 60 -7.64 21.78 14.91
CA ILE A 60 -8.29 21.06 13.81
C ILE A 60 -9.62 20.49 14.31
N ASP A 61 -10.69 20.89 13.67
CA ASP A 61 -12.02 20.33 13.93
C ASP A 61 -12.05 18.83 13.67
N SER A 62 -12.72 18.07 14.55
CA SER A 62 -12.77 16.61 14.46
C SER A 62 -13.49 16.09 13.21
N GLU A 63 -14.53 16.80 12.74
CA GLU A 63 -15.25 16.44 11.53
C GLU A 63 -14.40 16.71 10.30
N LEU A 64 -13.69 17.83 10.29
CA LEU A 64 -12.71 18.14 9.24
C LEU A 64 -11.62 17.06 9.20
N PHE A 65 -11.03 16.71 10.37
CA PHE A 65 -9.99 15.67 10.42
C PHE A 65 -10.51 14.32 9.95
N HIS A 66 -11.73 13.96 10.33
CA HIS A 66 -12.39 12.75 9.85
C HIS A 66 -12.63 12.78 8.33
N SER A 67 -13.01 13.91 7.77
CA SER A 67 -13.25 14.11 6.34
C SER A 67 -11.98 13.95 5.52
N ILE A 68 -10.89 14.67 5.86
CA ILE A 68 -9.63 14.64 5.10
C ILE A 68 -8.91 13.30 5.17
N THR A 69 -9.22 12.45 6.16
CA THR A 69 -8.69 11.08 6.28
C THR A 69 -9.61 10.03 5.66
N SER A 70 -10.75 10.40 5.06
CA SER A 70 -11.75 9.45 4.56
C SER A 70 -11.23 8.53 3.46
N ASP A 71 -10.54 9.06 2.47
CA ASP A 71 -9.99 8.28 1.37
C ASP A 71 -8.85 7.35 1.78
N PRO A 72 -7.79 7.82 2.49
CA PRO A 72 -6.72 6.94 2.95
C PRO A 72 -7.22 5.88 3.95
N ARG A 73 -8.29 6.13 4.70
CA ARG A 73 -8.93 5.15 5.61
C ARG A 73 -9.40 3.89 4.90
N ARG A 74 -9.80 3.98 3.63
CA ARG A 74 -10.24 2.82 2.84
C ARG A 74 -9.12 1.84 2.61
N TYR A 75 -7.93 2.34 2.36
CA TYR A 75 -6.73 1.55 2.02
C TYR A 75 -5.88 1.24 3.24
N GLY A 76 -5.99 2.03 4.31
CA GLY A 76 -5.21 1.90 5.53
C GLY A 76 -3.81 2.47 5.40
N TRP A 77 -3.06 2.32 6.47
CA TRP A 77 -1.67 2.76 6.58
C TRP A 77 -0.76 1.81 5.79
N HIS A 78 -0.27 2.24 4.63
CA HIS A 78 0.48 1.36 3.73
C HIS A 78 1.49 2.10 2.85
N ALA A 79 2.41 1.34 2.26
CA ALA A 79 3.20 1.77 1.12
C ALA A 79 2.93 0.83 -0.06
N THR A 80 2.68 1.40 -1.24
CA THR A 80 2.40 0.62 -2.44
C THR A 80 3.69 0.05 -3.03
N LEU A 81 3.81 -1.28 -3.08
CA LEU A 81 4.90 -1.98 -3.75
C LEU A 81 4.59 -2.28 -5.22
N LYS A 82 3.34 -2.58 -5.54
CA LYS A 82 2.88 -2.71 -6.93
C LYS A 82 1.50 -2.09 -7.08
N ALA A 83 1.41 -1.16 -8.03
CA ALA A 83 0.16 -0.46 -8.35
C ALA A 83 -0.95 -1.44 -8.80
N PRO A 84 -2.24 -1.05 -8.69
CA PRO A 84 -3.36 -1.93 -9.03
C PRO A 84 -3.28 -2.48 -10.47
N PHE A 85 -3.42 -3.80 -10.60
CA PHE A 85 -3.42 -4.55 -11.87
C PHE A 85 -4.53 -5.59 -11.90
N LYS A 86 -4.94 -6.02 -13.08
CA LYS A 86 -5.79 -7.19 -13.27
C LYS A 86 -4.92 -8.42 -13.37
N LEU A 87 -5.37 -9.53 -12.77
CA LEU A 87 -4.67 -10.80 -12.89
C LEU A 87 -4.86 -11.37 -14.30
N VAL A 88 -3.80 -11.95 -14.85
CA VAL A 88 -3.91 -12.71 -16.12
C VAL A 88 -4.76 -13.97 -15.88
N PRO A 89 -5.50 -14.45 -16.92
CA PRO A 89 -6.40 -15.60 -16.77
C PRO A 89 -5.71 -16.91 -16.37
N GLU A 90 -4.42 -17.03 -16.67
CA GLU A 90 -3.62 -18.24 -16.42
C GLU A 90 -3.20 -18.40 -14.95
N HIS A 91 -3.45 -17.39 -14.11
CA HIS A 91 -3.08 -17.39 -12.70
C HIS A 91 -4.28 -17.15 -11.79
N GLU A 92 -4.26 -17.86 -10.67
CA GLU A 92 -5.19 -17.65 -9.58
C GLU A 92 -4.58 -16.75 -8.49
N VAL A 93 -5.43 -16.25 -7.59
CA VAL A 93 -4.99 -15.45 -6.42
C VAL A 93 -4.03 -16.24 -5.56
N GLY A 94 -4.20 -17.55 -5.47
CA GLY A 94 -3.29 -18.46 -4.75
C GLY A 94 -1.86 -18.39 -5.28
N ASP A 95 -1.68 -18.38 -6.60
CA ASP A 95 -0.37 -18.29 -7.24
C ASP A 95 0.30 -16.95 -6.93
N LEU A 96 -0.46 -15.87 -6.99
CA LEU A 96 0.01 -14.53 -6.64
C LEU A 96 0.49 -14.48 -5.17
N LEU A 97 -0.31 -15.02 -4.25
CA LEU A 97 0.03 -15.05 -2.82
C LEU A 97 1.27 -15.91 -2.57
N LEU A 98 1.39 -17.07 -3.22
CA LEU A 98 2.57 -17.92 -3.11
C LEU A 98 3.82 -17.19 -3.60
N LYS A 99 3.75 -16.53 -4.75
CA LYS A 99 4.86 -15.76 -5.30
C LYS A 99 5.24 -14.60 -4.40
N MET A 100 4.26 -13.84 -3.89
CA MET A 100 4.50 -12.77 -2.92
C MET A 100 5.22 -13.28 -1.67
N HIS A 101 4.79 -14.44 -1.14
CA HIS A 101 5.43 -15.04 0.02
C HIS A 101 6.89 -15.44 -0.25
N GLN A 102 7.18 -16.00 -1.42
CA GLN A 102 8.54 -16.32 -1.85
C GLN A 102 9.42 -15.07 -1.93
N LEU A 103 8.93 -14.00 -2.57
CA LEU A 103 9.63 -12.72 -2.67
C LEU A 103 9.89 -12.13 -1.28
N ALA A 104 8.88 -12.13 -0.42
CA ALA A 104 9.01 -11.63 0.94
C ALA A 104 10.05 -12.39 1.75
N LYS A 105 10.12 -13.72 1.62
CA LYS A 105 11.15 -14.55 2.28
C LYS A 105 12.57 -14.30 1.76
N SER A 106 12.72 -13.90 0.51
CA SER A 106 14.02 -13.60 -0.07
C SER A 106 14.60 -12.26 0.38
N LEU A 107 13.76 -11.37 0.91
CA LEU A 107 14.19 -10.08 1.43
C LEU A 107 14.91 -10.23 2.77
N LYS A 108 16.11 -9.67 2.84
CA LYS A 108 16.80 -9.48 4.12
C LYS A 108 16.21 -8.23 4.81
N PRO A 109 16.02 -8.27 6.14
CA PRO A 109 15.64 -7.07 6.90
C PRO A 109 16.66 -5.93 6.68
N PHE A 110 16.15 -4.73 6.52
CA PHE A 110 16.96 -3.52 6.42
C PHE A 110 16.32 -2.37 7.20
N ASP A 111 17.12 -1.42 7.62
CA ASP A 111 16.65 -0.23 8.30
C ASP A 111 16.31 0.85 7.28
N LEU A 112 15.21 1.54 7.52
CA LEU A 112 14.86 2.74 6.76
C LEU A 112 15.57 3.95 7.37
N PRO A 113 16.03 4.91 6.55
CA PRO A 113 16.42 6.23 7.01
C PRO A 113 15.30 6.89 7.82
N LYS A 114 15.63 7.99 8.50
CA LYS A 114 14.61 8.79 9.17
C LYS A 114 13.51 9.15 8.18
N LEU A 115 12.27 9.01 8.64
CA LEU A 115 11.10 9.41 7.86
C LEU A 115 10.76 10.86 8.16
N GLU A 116 10.27 11.56 7.16
CA GLU A 116 9.75 12.93 7.29
C GLU A 116 8.35 13.02 6.67
N VAL A 117 7.56 13.96 7.17
CA VAL A 117 6.26 14.29 6.57
C VAL A 117 6.50 15.06 5.29
N SER A 118 5.89 14.62 4.21
CA SER A 118 5.99 15.25 2.89
C SER A 118 4.62 15.37 2.26
N THR A 119 4.43 16.43 1.47
CA THR A 119 3.24 16.66 0.67
C THR A 119 3.57 16.51 -0.82
N THR A 120 2.78 15.74 -1.53
CA THR A 120 2.91 15.59 -2.99
C THR A 120 1.51 15.64 -3.59
N GLY A 121 1.23 16.67 -4.41
CA GLY A 121 -0.07 16.82 -5.07
C GLY A 121 -1.27 16.88 -4.12
N GLY A 122 -1.11 17.47 -2.93
CA GLY A 122 -2.15 17.51 -1.89
C GLY A 122 -2.26 16.25 -1.03
N PHE A 123 -1.38 15.28 -1.22
CA PHE A 123 -1.33 14.04 -0.48
C PHE A 123 -0.25 14.09 0.61
N LEU A 124 -0.62 13.79 1.85
CA LEU A 124 0.30 13.68 2.98
C LEU A 124 0.90 12.27 3.04
N SER A 125 2.22 12.19 3.12
CA SER A 125 2.94 10.91 3.20
C SER A 125 4.14 10.99 4.14
N LEU A 126 4.57 9.85 4.65
CA LEU A 126 5.88 9.71 5.28
C LEU A 126 6.87 9.16 4.25
N ARG A 127 7.94 9.91 4.03
CA ARG A 127 8.99 9.54 3.06
C ARG A 127 10.34 9.42 3.76
N PRO A 128 11.22 8.52 3.31
CA PRO A 128 12.60 8.52 3.76
C PRO A 128 13.26 9.86 3.42
N ARG A 129 13.96 10.46 4.39
CA ARG A 129 14.67 11.72 4.22
C ARG A 129 15.84 11.59 3.23
N GLU A 130 16.39 10.40 3.15
CA GLU A 130 17.52 10.06 2.29
C GLU A 130 17.15 8.90 1.38
N VAL A 131 17.84 8.78 0.26
CA VAL A 131 17.68 7.66 -0.68
C VAL A 131 18.03 6.35 0.03
N SER A 132 17.13 5.39 -0.02
CA SER A 132 17.34 4.04 0.52
C SER A 132 17.45 3.03 -0.62
N THR A 133 18.68 2.67 -0.98
CA THR A 133 18.93 1.65 -2.00
C THR A 133 18.23 0.33 -1.71
N PRO A 134 18.23 -0.23 -0.47
CA PRO A 134 17.53 -1.47 -0.20
C PRO A 134 16.00 -1.32 -0.31
N LEU A 135 15.41 -0.16 0.01
CA LEU A 135 13.99 0.09 -0.19
C LEU A 135 13.64 0.09 -1.68
N HIS A 136 14.43 0.80 -2.49
CA HIS A 136 14.23 0.85 -3.95
C HIS A 136 14.40 -0.54 -4.59
N ALA A 137 15.40 -1.30 -4.17
CA ALA A 137 15.62 -2.66 -4.65
C ALA A 137 14.44 -3.59 -4.29
N ALA A 138 13.92 -3.50 -3.07
CA ALA A 138 12.76 -4.26 -2.64
C ALA A 138 11.52 -3.89 -3.45
N ALA A 139 11.22 -2.61 -3.62
CA ALA A 139 10.08 -2.15 -4.41
C ALA A 139 10.19 -2.59 -5.89
N ALA A 140 11.36 -2.42 -6.49
CA ALA A 140 11.64 -2.83 -7.86
C ALA A 140 11.48 -4.35 -8.06
N MET A 141 11.86 -5.16 -7.08
CA MET A 141 11.69 -6.61 -7.11
C MET A 141 10.20 -6.98 -7.20
N PHE A 142 9.33 -6.42 -6.35
CA PHE A 142 7.89 -6.69 -6.42
C PHE A 142 7.27 -6.23 -7.74
N VAL A 143 7.67 -5.07 -8.27
CA VAL A 143 7.17 -4.59 -9.56
C VAL A 143 7.55 -5.55 -10.67
N ARG A 144 8.83 -5.91 -10.78
CA ARG A 144 9.39 -6.74 -11.85
C ARG A 144 8.91 -8.18 -11.77
N ASP A 145 9.06 -8.81 -10.60
CA ASP A 145 8.88 -10.25 -10.45
C ASP A 145 7.41 -10.67 -10.33
N LEU A 146 6.51 -9.70 -10.16
CA LEU A 146 5.06 -9.89 -10.28
C LEU A 146 4.49 -9.38 -11.62
N GLN A 147 5.33 -9.00 -12.57
CA GLN A 147 4.85 -8.47 -13.85
C GLN A 147 4.14 -9.54 -14.70
N SER A 148 4.58 -10.79 -14.64
CA SER A 148 3.94 -11.92 -15.31
C SER A 148 2.51 -12.20 -14.84
N PHE A 149 2.15 -11.77 -13.64
CA PHE A 149 0.79 -11.88 -13.10
C PHE A 149 -0.14 -10.76 -13.57
N ALA A 150 0.41 -9.69 -14.12
CA ALA A 150 -0.35 -8.49 -14.47
C ALA A 150 -0.79 -8.51 -15.92
N LEU A 151 -2.11 -8.47 -16.16
CA LEU A 151 -2.65 -8.27 -17.49
C LEU A 151 -2.15 -6.93 -18.06
N PRO A 152 -1.65 -6.91 -19.30
CA PRO A 152 -1.27 -5.67 -19.96
C PRO A 152 -2.41 -4.64 -19.94
N LEU A 153 -2.05 -3.37 -19.79
CA LEU A 153 -3.03 -2.30 -19.86
C LEU A 153 -3.55 -2.17 -21.29
N ASN A 154 -4.86 -2.04 -21.44
CA ASN A 154 -5.46 -1.71 -22.73
C ASN A 154 -5.25 -0.22 -23.06
N ASP A 155 -5.51 0.14 -24.33
CA ASP A 155 -5.28 1.51 -24.82
C ASP A 155 -6.05 2.58 -24.04
N ALA A 156 -7.28 2.27 -23.59
CA ALA A 156 -8.08 3.19 -22.80
C ALA A 156 -7.49 3.40 -21.39
N GLU A 157 -6.94 2.36 -20.78
CA GLU A 157 -6.24 2.43 -19.49
C GLU A 157 -4.92 3.19 -19.63
N LEU A 158 -4.18 2.96 -20.70
CA LEU A 158 -2.97 3.71 -21.04
C LEU A 158 -3.26 5.19 -21.27
N ALA A 159 -4.30 5.51 -22.04
CA ALA A 159 -4.71 6.89 -22.29
C ALA A 159 -5.11 7.62 -21.01
N ARG A 160 -5.81 6.95 -20.09
CA ARG A 160 -6.15 7.51 -18.77
C ARG A 160 -4.92 7.79 -17.92
N ARG A 161 -3.94 6.89 -17.92
CA ARG A 161 -2.68 7.10 -17.18
C ARG A 161 -1.87 8.25 -17.75
N ARG A 162 -1.80 8.38 -19.08
CA ARG A 162 -1.11 9.49 -19.76
C ARG A 162 -1.77 10.85 -19.51
N LYS A 163 -3.09 10.88 -19.30
CA LYS A 163 -3.83 12.11 -18.93
C LYS A 163 -3.62 12.52 -17.47
N ALA A 164 -3.29 11.58 -16.58
CA ALA A 164 -2.83 11.93 -15.25
C ALA A 164 -1.51 12.70 -15.43
N LYS A 165 -1.41 13.90 -14.81
CA LYS A 165 -0.17 14.71 -14.86
C LYS A 165 0.93 13.95 -14.11
N LEU A 166 1.61 13.07 -14.84
CA LEU A 166 2.81 12.39 -14.34
C LEU A 166 3.96 13.42 -14.37
N THR A 167 4.77 13.44 -13.34
CA THR A 167 6.03 14.21 -13.36
C THR A 167 7.00 13.54 -14.33
N LEU A 168 8.03 14.28 -14.81
CA LEU A 168 9.06 13.75 -15.70
C LEU A 168 9.83 12.54 -15.13
N GLU A 169 9.71 12.31 -13.81
CA GLU A 169 10.33 11.20 -13.08
C GLU A 169 9.42 9.97 -12.91
N GLN A 170 8.17 10.03 -13.37
CA GLN A 170 7.16 8.96 -13.31
C GLN A 170 6.81 8.40 -14.69
#